data_f776201b45758b4e5d41ac3b6f2efd51
#
_entry.id   f776201b45758b4e5d41ac3b6f2efd51
#
_cell.length_a   1.000
_cell.length_b   1.000
_cell.length_c   1.000
_cell.angle_alpha   90.00
_cell.angle_beta   90.00
_cell.angle_gamma   90.00
#
_symmetry.space_group_name_H-M   'P 1'
#
loop_
_entity.id
_entity.type
_entity.pdbx_description
1 polymer ?
#
loop_
_entity_poly.entity_id
_entity_poly.type
_entity_poly.pdbx_seq_one_letter_code
_entity_poly.pdbx_strand_id
1 'polypeptide(L)'
;MDKNIIKKISNVKFWKNEINISPVTGGITNKNFLVNDGNQKFFVRIGNDIPEHLIYRSNEVEASKAASKINICPKLLYHNNSLQIFKFIEGKTFNSNDIKKNLEDITKLIKKVHIKIPNELKGQSVIFWVFHVIKNYSNFLKSNQ
;
A
#
# COMPACT_ATOMS: atom_id res chain seq x y z
N MET A 1 -18.78 -9.64 3.09
CA MET A 1 -17.74 -9.09 2.19
C MET A 1 -18.40 -8.77 0.84
N ASP A 2 -18.01 -7.68 0.19
CA ASP A 2 -18.58 -7.24 -1.11
C ASP A 2 -18.26 -8.26 -2.21
N LYS A 3 -19.30 -8.77 -2.87
CA LYS A 3 -19.18 -9.77 -3.95
C LYS A 3 -18.31 -9.31 -5.12
N ASN A 4 -18.31 -8.00 -5.41
CA ASN A 4 -17.52 -7.43 -6.50
C ASN A 4 -16.01 -7.48 -6.15
N ILE A 5 -15.66 -7.28 -4.89
CA ILE A 5 -14.27 -7.37 -4.42
C ILE A 5 -13.77 -8.81 -4.49
N ILE A 6 -14.58 -9.76 -4.03
CA ILE A 6 -14.24 -11.18 -4.12
C ILE A 6 -13.97 -11.55 -5.57
N LYS A 7 -14.90 -11.23 -6.48
CA LYS A 7 -14.75 -11.48 -7.91
C LYS A 7 -13.49 -10.83 -8.49
N LYS A 8 -13.18 -9.57 -8.05
CA LYS A 8 -12.00 -8.84 -8.51
C LYS A 8 -10.70 -9.53 -8.10
N ILE A 9 -10.62 -10.08 -6.89
CA ILE A 9 -9.47 -10.83 -6.41
C ILE A 9 -9.38 -12.18 -7.11
N SER A 10 -10.47 -12.95 -7.14
CA SER A 10 -10.49 -14.32 -7.68
C SER A 10 -10.19 -14.38 -9.18
N ASN A 11 -10.55 -13.36 -9.94
CA ASN A 11 -10.32 -13.33 -11.40
C ASN A 11 -8.87 -13.02 -11.79
N VAL A 12 -8.00 -12.74 -10.85
CA VAL A 12 -6.58 -12.49 -11.17
C VAL A 12 -5.90 -13.80 -11.57
N LYS A 13 -5.28 -13.82 -12.75
CA LYS A 13 -4.49 -14.96 -13.24
C LYS A 13 -3.14 -15.10 -12.50
N PHE A 14 -3.19 -15.09 -11.19
CA PHE A 14 -2.03 -15.25 -10.31
C PHE A 14 -2.15 -16.50 -9.45
N TRP A 15 -3.38 -16.85 -9.07
CA TRP A 15 -3.70 -17.93 -8.16
C TRP A 15 -3.50 -19.30 -8.81
N LYS A 16 -3.04 -20.28 -8.02
CA LYS A 16 -2.78 -21.65 -8.47
C LYS A 16 -3.84 -22.63 -7.98
N ASN A 17 -4.52 -22.28 -6.88
CA ASN A 17 -5.52 -23.14 -6.24
C ASN A 17 -6.80 -22.32 -5.99
N GLU A 18 -7.79 -22.97 -5.41
CA GLU A 18 -8.93 -22.29 -4.83
C GLU A 18 -8.46 -21.41 -3.66
N ILE A 19 -8.87 -20.15 -3.67
CA ILE A 19 -8.42 -19.16 -2.70
C ILE A 19 -9.44 -18.92 -1.60
N ASN A 20 -8.93 -18.69 -0.39
CA ASN A 20 -9.71 -18.19 0.74
C ASN A 20 -9.33 -16.75 1.02
N ILE A 21 -10.33 -15.84 1.08
CA ILE A 21 -10.14 -14.41 1.21
C ILE A 21 -10.70 -13.94 2.56
N SER A 22 -9.87 -13.31 3.36
CA SER A 22 -10.24 -12.71 4.64
C SER A 22 -9.89 -11.21 4.68
N PRO A 23 -10.80 -10.34 5.15
CA PRO A 23 -10.49 -8.92 5.25
C PRO A 23 -9.45 -8.65 6.33
N VAL A 24 -8.57 -7.68 6.07
CA VAL A 24 -7.61 -7.15 7.04
C VAL A 24 -8.02 -5.73 7.38
N THR A 25 -8.22 -5.45 8.66
CA THR A 25 -8.58 -4.12 9.16
C THR A 25 -7.39 -3.17 9.14
N GLY A 26 -7.66 -1.86 9.08
CA GLY A 26 -6.61 -0.83 9.11
C GLY A 26 -6.24 -0.34 7.70
N GLY A 27 -6.92 0.67 7.25
CA GLY A 27 -6.67 1.38 5.99
C GLY A 27 -7.80 2.38 5.75
N ILE A 28 -7.45 3.62 5.44
CA ILE A 28 -8.45 4.68 5.19
C ILE A 28 -8.88 4.64 3.71
N THR A 29 -7.91 4.54 2.80
CA THR A 29 -8.13 4.64 1.35
C THR A 29 -8.02 3.31 0.61
N ASN A 30 -7.53 2.26 1.28
CA ASN A 30 -7.31 0.93 0.71
C ASN A 30 -8.15 -0.11 1.43
N LYS A 31 -8.66 -1.07 0.67
CA LYS A 31 -9.22 -2.32 1.21
C LYS A 31 -8.15 -3.40 1.17
N ASN A 32 -7.86 -3.98 2.32
CA ASN A 32 -6.78 -4.95 2.49
C ASN A 32 -7.34 -6.34 2.79
N PHE A 33 -6.70 -7.37 2.26
CA PHE A 33 -7.11 -8.76 2.40
C PHE A 33 -5.91 -9.67 2.63
N LEU A 34 -6.11 -10.66 3.47
CA LEU A 34 -5.29 -11.86 3.52
C LEU A 34 -5.91 -12.88 2.55
N VAL A 35 -5.12 -13.39 1.64
CA VAL A 35 -5.54 -14.43 0.69
C VAL A 35 -4.67 -15.66 0.88
N ASN A 36 -5.32 -16.80 1.15
CA ASN A 36 -4.67 -18.10 1.18
C ASN A 36 -4.87 -18.78 -0.17
N ASP A 37 -3.79 -19.19 -0.82
CA ASP A 37 -3.74 -19.99 -2.05
C ASP A 37 -3.04 -21.31 -1.74
N GLY A 38 -3.81 -22.33 -1.41
CA GLY A 38 -3.28 -23.55 -0.80
C GLY A 38 -2.54 -23.25 0.51
N ASN A 39 -1.26 -23.64 0.59
CA ASN A 39 -0.42 -23.39 1.77
C ASN A 39 0.29 -22.03 1.77
N GLN A 40 0.06 -21.19 0.77
CA GLN A 40 0.71 -19.89 0.65
C GLN A 40 -0.22 -18.75 1.06
N LYS A 41 0.34 -17.79 1.79
CA LYS A 41 -0.37 -16.57 2.22
C LYS A 41 0.11 -15.37 1.43
N PHE A 42 -0.83 -14.51 1.08
CA PHE A 42 -0.59 -13.27 0.34
C PHE A 42 -1.34 -12.11 0.99
N PHE A 43 -0.73 -10.93 0.94
CA PHE A 43 -1.41 -9.69 1.29
C PHE A 43 -1.89 -9.01 0.00
N VAL A 44 -3.19 -8.77 -0.10
CA VAL A 44 -3.80 -8.13 -1.26
C VAL A 44 -4.32 -6.76 -0.86
N ARG A 45 -3.92 -5.75 -1.61
CA ARG A 45 -4.38 -4.38 -1.45
C ARG A 45 -5.19 -3.97 -2.68
N ILE A 46 -6.38 -3.41 -2.44
CA ILE A 46 -7.25 -2.86 -3.49
C ILE A 46 -7.49 -1.39 -3.20
N GLY A 47 -7.35 -0.56 -4.21
CA GLY A 47 -7.64 0.86 -4.16
C GLY A 47 -7.73 1.45 -5.56
N ASN A 48 -8.45 2.55 -5.68
CA ASN A 48 -8.51 3.37 -6.89
C ASN A 48 -7.67 4.65 -6.68
N ASP A 49 -7.38 5.34 -7.77
CA ASP A 49 -6.83 6.69 -7.69
C ASP A 49 -7.81 7.61 -6.97
N ILE A 50 -7.27 8.55 -6.20
CA ILE A 50 -8.01 9.62 -5.54
C ILE A 50 -7.24 10.91 -5.81
N PRO A 51 -7.45 11.52 -7.01
CA PRO A 51 -6.69 12.70 -7.44
C PRO A 51 -6.79 13.88 -6.48
N GLU A 52 -7.95 14.05 -5.82
CA GLU A 52 -8.21 15.08 -4.82
C GLU A 52 -7.26 15.00 -3.62
N HIS A 53 -6.76 13.79 -3.35
CA HIS A 53 -5.79 13.52 -2.28
C HIS A 53 -4.37 13.27 -2.82
N LEU A 54 -4.12 13.49 -4.11
CA LEU A 54 -2.86 13.18 -4.80
C LEU A 54 -2.46 11.70 -4.65
N ILE A 55 -3.44 10.81 -4.55
CA ILE A 55 -3.23 9.37 -4.46
C ILE A 55 -3.36 8.78 -5.86
N TYR A 56 -2.24 8.32 -6.40
CA TYR A 56 -2.15 7.64 -7.68
C TYR A 56 -1.54 6.26 -7.48
N ARG A 57 -2.25 5.22 -7.93
CA ARG A 57 -1.83 3.83 -7.73
C ARG A 57 -0.54 3.48 -8.48
N SER A 58 -0.27 4.13 -9.58
CA SER A 58 1.02 4.00 -10.28
C SER A 58 2.20 4.40 -9.38
N ASN A 59 2.10 5.53 -8.65
CA ASN A 59 3.13 5.96 -7.70
C ASN A 59 3.29 4.97 -6.54
N GLU A 60 2.18 4.45 -6.03
CA GLU A 60 2.19 3.44 -4.96
C GLU A 60 2.90 2.15 -5.41
N VAL A 61 2.66 1.72 -6.65
CA VAL A 61 3.33 0.55 -7.24
C VAL A 61 4.84 0.79 -7.35
N GLU A 62 5.26 1.94 -7.88
CA GLU A 62 6.70 2.23 -8.02
C GLU A 62 7.39 2.39 -6.67
N ALA A 63 6.74 3.04 -5.69
CA ALA A 63 7.25 3.11 -4.33
C ALA A 63 7.36 1.71 -3.69
N SER A 64 6.38 0.84 -3.91
CA SER A 64 6.41 -0.54 -3.42
C SER A 64 7.53 -1.37 -4.05
N LYS A 65 7.78 -1.21 -5.34
CA LYS A 65 8.91 -1.85 -6.04
C LYS A 65 10.25 -1.38 -5.46
N ALA A 66 10.43 -0.07 -5.32
CA ALA A 66 11.63 0.52 -4.74
C ALA A 66 11.88 0.04 -3.30
N ALA A 67 10.84 0.08 -2.46
CA ALA A 67 10.90 -0.37 -1.08
C ALA A 67 11.20 -1.87 -0.96
N SER A 68 10.61 -2.70 -1.83
CA SER A 68 10.87 -4.13 -1.89
C SER A 68 12.33 -4.42 -2.27
N LYS A 69 12.88 -3.67 -3.24
CA LYS A 69 14.26 -3.84 -3.69
C LYS A 69 15.30 -3.61 -2.59
N ILE A 70 15.02 -2.68 -1.69
CA ILE A 70 15.88 -2.38 -0.54
C ILE A 70 15.45 -3.09 0.75
N ASN A 71 14.56 -4.07 0.66
CA ASN A 71 14.11 -4.91 1.78
C ASN A 71 13.51 -4.11 2.96
N ILE A 72 12.60 -3.18 2.69
CA ILE A 72 11.82 -2.44 3.69
C ILE A 72 10.32 -2.62 3.57
N CYS A 73 9.87 -3.33 2.54
CA CYS A 73 8.51 -3.82 2.43
C CYS A 73 8.48 -5.24 1.86
N PRO A 74 7.35 -5.96 2.00
CA PRO A 74 7.16 -7.26 1.37
C PRO A 74 7.35 -7.18 -0.14
N LYS A 75 7.82 -8.28 -0.75
CA LYS A 75 7.97 -8.37 -2.20
C LYS A 75 6.62 -8.19 -2.88
N LEU A 76 6.53 -7.22 -3.81
CA LEU A 76 5.41 -7.07 -4.72
C LEU A 76 5.50 -8.15 -5.79
N LEU A 77 4.48 -9.03 -5.84
CA LEU A 77 4.46 -10.22 -6.70
C LEU A 77 3.62 -10.02 -7.96
N TYR A 78 2.56 -9.23 -7.84
CA TYR A 78 1.65 -8.90 -8.94
C TYR A 78 1.02 -7.53 -8.70
N HIS A 79 0.73 -6.81 -9.76
CA HIS A 79 -0.06 -5.58 -9.71
C HIS A 79 -0.83 -5.36 -11.02
N ASN A 80 -1.93 -4.65 -10.91
CA ASN A 80 -2.65 -4.01 -12.01
C ASN A 80 -3.14 -2.63 -11.56
N ASN A 81 -3.98 -1.95 -12.36
CA ASN A 81 -4.42 -0.58 -12.09
C ASN A 81 -5.16 -0.38 -10.76
N SER A 82 -5.61 -1.43 -10.10
CA SER A 82 -6.44 -1.31 -8.89
C SER A 82 -6.14 -2.33 -7.80
N LEU A 83 -5.19 -3.24 -8.04
CA LEU A 83 -4.88 -4.33 -7.13
C LEU A 83 -3.38 -4.58 -7.09
N GLN A 84 -2.86 -4.82 -5.90
CA GLN A 84 -1.47 -5.22 -5.65
C GLN A 84 -1.47 -6.48 -4.78
N ILE A 85 -0.60 -7.45 -5.12
CA ILE A 85 -0.40 -8.68 -4.35
C ILE A 85 1.03 -8.69 -3.85
N PHE A 86 1.18 -8.80 -2.53
CA PHE A 86 2.46 -8.87 -1.86
C PHE A 86 2.64 -10.25 -1.22
N LYS A 87 3.91 -10.64 -1.06
CA LYS A 87 4.25 -11.75 -0.17
C LYS A 87 3.77 -11.42 1.25
N PHE A 88 3.06 -12.35 1.90
CA PHE A 88 2.67 -12.15 3.30
C PHE A 88 3.89 -12.25 4.22
N ILE A 89 3.94 -11.38 5.21
CA ILE A 89 4.94 -11.42 6.29
C ILE A 89 4.19 -11.62 7.61
N GLU A 90 4.53 -12.66 8.34
CA GLU A 90 4.04 -12.84 9.71
C GLU A 90 4.65 -11.76 10.60
N GLY A 91 3.84 -11.13 11.42
CA GLY A 91 4.29 -10.08 12.32
C GLY A 91 3.14 -9.45 13.10
N LYS A 92 3.50 -8.57 14.01
CA LYS A 92 2.55 -7.75 14.75
C LYS A 92 2.75 -6.27 14.46
N THR A 93 1.67 -5.53 14.46
CA THR A 93 1.74 -4.06 14.46
C THR A 93 2.28 -3.56 15.80
N PHE A 94 3.28 -2.69 15.76
CA PHE A 94 3.84 -2.09 16.98
C PHE A 94 2.81 -1.18 17.66
N ASN A 95 2.69 -1.35 18.96
CA ASN A 95 2.01 -0.41 19.84
C ASN A 95 3.00 0.65 20.38
N SER A 96 2.51 1.62 21.16
CA SER A 96 3.35 2.71 21.69
C SER A 96 4.54 2.21 22.54
N ASN A 97 4.38 1.10 23.27
CA ASN A 97 5.47 0.53 24.07
C ASN A 97 6.50 -0.19 23.18
N ASP A 98 6.04 -0.88 22.14
CA ASP A 98 6.92 -1.50 21.15
C ASP A 98 7.78 -0.41 20.45
N ILE A 99 7.15 0.72 20.08
CA ILE A 99 7.86 1.85 19.46
C ILE A 99 8.95 2.39 20.39
N LYS A 100 8.62 2.66 21.66
CA LYS A 100 9.58 3.16 22.65
C LYS A 100 10.78 2.24 22.84
N LYS A 101 10.56 0.92 22.83
CA LYS A 101 11.60 -0.09 22.98
C LYS A 101 12.49 -0.26 21.74
N ASN A 102 11.99 0.14 20.56
CA ASN A 102 12.67 -0.09 19.29
C ASN A 102 13.00 1.22 18.55
N LEU A 103 13.14 2.34 19.25
CA LEU A 103 13.36 3.67 18.65
C LEU A 103 14.59 3.72 17.76
N GLU A 104 15.67 3.08 18.13
CA GLU A 104 16.90 3.07 17.34
C GLU A 104 16.70 2.36 16.01
N ASP A 105 16.09 1.18 16.01
CA ASP A 105 15.84 0.41 14.78
C ASP A 105 14.81 1.08 13.89
N ILE A 106 13.77 1.67 14.48
CA ILE A 106 12.79 2.48 13.74
C ILE A 106 13.47 3.67 13.09
N THR A 107 14.34 4.37 13.80
CA THR A 107 15.10 5.52 13.28
C THR A 107 16.02 5.09 12.13
N LYS A 108 16.72 3.97 12.26
CA LYS A 108 17.54 3.40 11.17
C LYS A 108 16.68 3.07 9.95
N LEU A 109 15.49 2.49 10.17
CA LEU A 109 14.57 2.15 9.09
C LEU A 109 14.08 3.41 8.37
N ILE A 110 13.63 4.43 9.11
CA ILE A 110 13.17 5.71 8.53
C ILE A 110 14.31 6.38 7.75
N LYS A 111 15.51 6.42 8.30
CA LYS A 111 16.70 6.95 7.59
C LYS A 111 16.98 6.17 6.30
N LYS A 112 16.85 4.85 6.32
CA LYS A 112 16.99 4.00 5.13
C LYS A 112 15.93 4.33 4.08
N VAL A 113 14.67 4.55 4.49
CA VAL A 113 13.58 5.00 3.61
C VAL A 113 13.96 6.31 2.91
N HIS A 114 14.33 7.34 3.66
CA HIS A 114 14.62 8.67 3.11
C HIS A 114 15.85 8.70 2.20
N ILE A 115 16.87 7.89 2.46
CA ILE A 115 18.11 7.88 1.68
C ILE A 115 18.03 6.92 0.48
N LYS A 116 17.44 5.75 0.66
CA LYS A 116 17.52 4.68 -0.33
C LYS A 116 16.36 4.66 -1.33
N ILE A 117 15.13 4.96 -0.89
CA ILE A 117 13.96 4.93 -1.78
C ILE A 117 14.10 5.92 -2.94
N PRO A 118 14.50 7.20 -2.75
CA PRO A 118 14.62 8.14 -3.87
C PRO A 118 15.55 7.66 -4.98
N ASN A 119 16.61 6.93 -4.65
CA ASN A 119 17.56 6.38 -5.63
C ASN A 119 17.00 5.20 -6.44
N GLU A 120 15.96 4.55 -5.94
CA GLU A 120 15.33 3.39 -6.57
C GLU A 120 14.01 3.70 -7.25
N LEU A 121 13.42 4.87 -6.98
CA LEU A 121 12.19 5.31 -7.64
C LEU A 121 12.43 5.53 -9.13
N LYS A 122 11.51 5.02 -9.95
CA LYS A 122 11.52 5.21 -11.39
C LYS A 122 10.23 5.87 -11.84
N GLY A 123 10.32 6.70 -12.89
CA GLY A 123 9.16 7.38 -13.45
C GLY A 123 8.81 8.69 -12.74
N GLN A 124 7.58 9.15 -12.99
CA GLN A 124 7.08 10.39 -12.41
C GLN A 124 6.65 10.19 -10.96
N SER A 125 6.96 11.17 -10.11
CA SER A 125 6.52 11.23 -8.71
C SER A 125 5.65 12.45 -8.50
N VAL A 126 4.59 12.30 -7.71
CA VAL A 126 3.78 13.43 -7.27
C VAL A 126 4.50 14.14 -6.14
N ILE A 127 4.59 15.46 -6.25
CA ILE A 127 5.12 16.31 -5.18
C ILE A 127 3.98 16.75 -4.29
N PHE A 128 4.05 16.37 -3.01
CA PHE A 128 3.11 16.84 -2.00
C PHE A 128 3.54 18.24 -1.53
N TRP A 129 3.09 19.26 -2.27
CA TRP A 129 3.32 20.65 -1.90
C TRP A 129 2.19 21.13 -0.98
N VAL A 130 2.45 21.21 0.31
CA VAL A 130 1.43 21.41 1.35
C VAL A 130 0.53 22.64 1.09
N PHE A 131 1.08 23.77 0.67
CA PHE A 131 0.29 24.98 0.41
C PHE A 131 -0.68 24.81 -0.76
N HIS A 132 -0.26 24.10 -1.80
CA HIS A 132 -1.13 23.78 -2.94
C HIS A 132 -2.26 22.82 -2.52
N VAL A 133 -1.93 21.82 -1.73
CA VAL A 133 -2.90 20.85 -1.21
C VAL A 133 -3.96 21.55 -0.34
N ILE A 134 -3.55 22.43 0.58
CA ILE A 134 -4.47 23.22 1.40
C ILE A 134 -5.37 24.09 0.52
N LYS A 135 -4.81 24.77 -0.48
CA LYS A 135 -5.59 25.60 -1.43
C LYS A 135 -6.62 24.76 -2.18
N ASN A 136 -6.23 23.59 -2.68
CA ASN A 136 -7.14 22.70 -3.40
C ASN A 136 -8.30 22.22 -2.51
N TYR A 137 -8.02 21.81 -1.28
CA TYR A 137 -9.06 21.40 -0.33
C TYR A 137 -10.00 22.55 0.03
N SER A 138 -9.45 23.74 0.25
CA SER A 138 -10.26 24.93 0.51
C SER A 138 -11.21 25.26 -0.67
N ASN A 139 -10.72 25.17 -1.91
CA ASN A 139 -11.54 25.40 -3.10
C ASN A 139 -12.60 24.31 -3.28
N PHE A 140 -12.27 23.05 -3.04
CA PHE A 140 -13.22 21.95 -3.09
C PHE A 140 -14.36 22.11 -2.07
N LEU A 141 -14.05 22.52 -0.86
CA LEU A 141 -15.07 22.78 0.18
C LEU A 141 -15.99 23.94 -0.20
N LYS A 142 -15.45 25.03 -0.80
CA LYS A 142 -16.24 26.17 -1.25
C LYS A 142 -17.17 25.84 -2.43
N SER A 143 -16.76 24.94 -3.31
CA SER A 143 -17.57 24.54 -4.47
C SER A 143 -18.70 23.57 -4.13
N ASN A 144 -18.70 22.99 -2.94
CA ASN A 144 -19.71 22.04 -2.46
C ASN A 144 -20.63 22.63 -1.37
N GLN A 145 -20.54 23.93 -1.11
CA GLN A 145 -21.50 24.70 -0.32
C GLN A 145 -22.49 25.45 -1.23
#